data_d629e7773ab7f0f7772433f785798649
#
_entry.id   d629e7773ab7f0f7772433f785798649
#
_cell.length_a   1.000
_cell.length_b   1.000
_cell.length_c   1.000
_cell.angle_alpha   90.00
_cell.angle_beta   90.00
_cell.angle_gamma   90.00
#
_symmetry.space_group_name_H-M   'P 1'
#
loop_
_entity.id
_entity.type
_entity.pdbx_description
1 polymer ?
#
loop_
_entity_poly.entity_id
_entity_poly.type
_entity_poly.pdbx_seq_one_letter_code
_entity_poly.pdbx_strand_id
1 'polypeptide(L)'
;MNLEGLTLKLVTDTLSRELLNSKIYKVFMPNPHALLLLVRRTRDTNALLADMNGGSPALYIPEQLPENPETPPTFCMLLRKHLEEGRITRITQSGLDRIITLEIDMLGASSKIITKKLIFELTGKNSNIILTQDNIIIDSLKHVGAAQSSYRAIQPGKPYVAPPPQSGLNLLTASPADIVQTVNAVPAASFLKAFIGATTGIGKATAQELLQAADIVPQEVRLDNASCAALADVIAKLQSRLNAAEQEQPVYALISRTNQVKTILTLPPQLLEQGMHVREFANINSAINFAMSLKPIQLPQHEQLQKLVTSEIAKHKKKLAALEQDLAHAENAEEQRMLADTIMANIYQLRKGQTQAELINIYDDESITVQLSPILSPTENAQAYYKRYNKYKRAQSEVALQITATEEMLQYLASLDSSLLTATSKSEIEEIRQEMIAADLIKVVGKKKKSALQKSQPLHIRLSEDTDLYIGKNNRQNDYVTFSIGGPRDLWFHTKDIPGSHIILKTTLPEAREEDIALAVELAAYFSKAREGSSVPVDCVQRRYVKKPSGSKPGFVIFTNQKTYYATPDAQKLEKYLK
;
A
#
# COMPACT_ATOMS: atom_id res chain seq x y z
N MET A 1 4.54 -8.04 4.73
CA MET A 1 5.19 -9.20 5.36
C MET A 1 4.79 -9.25 6.83
N ASN A 2 4.33 -10.40 7.30
CA ASN A 2 4.02 -10.61 8.73
C ASN A 2 5.07 -11.56 9.33
N LEU A 3 5.73 -11.13 10.40
CA LEU A 3 6.66 -11.98 11.18
C LEU A 3 5.94 -12.44 12.45
N GLU A 4 5.80 -13.75 12.58
CA GLU A 4 5.22 -14.38 13.77
C GLU A 4 6.28 -14.59 14.86
N GLY A 5 5.88 -14.98 16.06
CA GLY A 5 6.80 -15.19 17.17
C GLY A 5 7.89 -16.22 16.89
N LEU A 6 7.56 -17.30 16.19
CA LEU A 6 8.54 -18.32 15.78
C LEU A 6 9.57 -17.79 14.78
N THR A 7 9.14 -16.99 13.80
CA THR A 7 10.09 -16.37 12.85
C THR A 7 10.97 -15.35 13.55
N LEU A 8 10.44 -14.62 14.54
CA LEU A 8 11.24 -13.68 15.34
C LEU A 8 12.23 -14.40 16.27
N LYS A 9 11.95 -15.64 16.69
CA LYS A 9 12.95 -16.47 17.38
C LYS A 9 14.17 -16.69 16.49
N LEU A 10 13.98 -17.04 15.23
CA LEU A 10 15.08 -17.20 14.27
C LEU A 10 15.84 -15.89 14.04
N VAL A 11 15.11 -14.76 13.97
CA VAL A 11 15.75 -13.43 13.89
C VAL A 11 16.60 -13.19 15.13
N THR A 12 16.08 -13.44 16.33
CA THR A 12 16.80 -13.23 17.60
C THR A 12 18.05 -14.08 17.67
N ASP A 13 17.99 -15.34 17.24
CA ASP A 13 19.13 -16.26 17.19
C ASP A 13 20.21 -15.77 16.21
N THR A 14 19.79 -15.34 15.02
CA THR A 14 20.70 -14.75 14.02
C THR A 14 21.37 -13.50 14.57
N LEU A 15 20.61 -12.57 15.14
CA LEU A 15 21.16 -11.35 15.72
C LEU A 15 22.11 -11.65 16.88
N SER A 16 21.80 -12.63 17.72
CA SER A 16 22.66 -13.05 18.84
C SER A 16 23.99 -13.60 18.33
N ARG A 17 23.98 -14.43 17.30
CA ARG A 17 25.20 -14.99 16.69
C ARG A 17 26.08 -13.90 16.08
N GLU A 18 25.46 -12.96 15.36
CA GLU A 18 26.19 -11.97 14.56
C GLU A 18 26.58 -10.71 15.35
N LEU A 19 25.76 -10.27 16.31
CA LEU A 19 25.90 -8.96 16.92
C LEU A 19 26.29 -9.00 18.41
N LEU A 20 26.23 -10.17 19.07
CA LEU A 20 26.60 -10.25 20.48
C LEU A 20 28.07 -9.85 20.68
N ASN A 21 28.35 -9.12 21.75
CA ASN A 21 29.66 -8.53 22.07
C ASN A 21 30.19 -7.47 21.08
N SER A 22 29.38 -7.06 20.10
CA SER A 22 29.75 -5.97 19.19
C SER A 22 29.56 -4.61 19.87
N LYS A 23 30.41 -3.64 19.47
CA LYS A 23 30.35 -2.24 19.90
C LYS A 23 29.55 -1.42 18.90
N ILE A 24 28.57 -0.64 19.37
CA ILE A 24 27.82 0.32 18.56
C ILE A 24 28.71 1.53 18.32
N TYR A 25 29.11 1.79 17.06
CA TYR A 25 29.97 2.91 16.77
C TYR A 25 29.27 4.06 16.05
N LYS A 26 28.11 3.80 15.37
CA LYS A 26 27.29 4.84 14.74
C LYS A 26 25.83 4.49 14.80
N VAL A 27 25.00 5.52 14.99
CA VAL A 27 23.53 5.43 15.00
C VAL A 27 22.97 6.36 13.92
N PHE A 28 22.09 5.83 13.07
CA PHE A 28 21.41 6.59 12.02
C PHE A 28 19.91 6.28 12.02
N MET A 29 19.14 7.18 11.46
CA MET A 29 17.73 6.97 11.12
C MET A 29 17.53 7.32 9.64
N PRO A 30 17.54 6.31 8.75
CA PRO A 30 17.36 6.53 7.31
C PRO A 30 16.04 7.20 6.95
N ASN A 31 15.01 6.95 7.75
CA ASN A 31 13.70 7.61 7.66
C ASN A 31 13.08 7.72 9.07
N PRO A 32 11.94 8.43 9.25
CA PRO A 32 11.31 8.61 10.57
C PRO A 32 10.87 7.32 11.29
N HIS A 33 10.83 6.20 10.58
CA HIS A 33 10.37 4.91 11.11
C HIS A 33 11.45 3.83 11.13
N ALA A 34 12.68 4.14 10.70
CA ALA A 34 13.76 3.17 10.65
C ALA A 34 14.97 3.61 11.48
N LEU A 35 15.56 2.66 12.20
CA LEU A 35 16.80 2.83 12.97
C LEU A 35 17.87 1.91 12.41
N LEU A 36 19.05 2.48 12.11
CA LEU A 36 20.23 1.76 11.66
C LEU A 36 21.32 1.89 12.72
N LEU A 37 21.77 0.78 13.29
CA LEU A 37 22.93 0.69 14.16
C LEU A 37 24.10 0.09 13.37
N LEU A 38 25.20 0.81 13.24
CA LEU A 38 26.44 0.24 12.75
C LEU A 38 27.24 -0.28 13.93
N VAL A 39 27.58 -1.55 13.90
CA VAL A 39 28.27 -2.25 14.99
C VAL A 39 29.59 -2.81 14.50
N ARG A 40 30.56 -2.91 15.42
CA ARG A 40 31.89 -3.44 15.12
C ARG A 40 32.29 -4.51 16.11
N ARG A 41 32.71 -5.66 15.61
CA ARG A 41 33.28 -6.73 16.38
C ARG A 41 34.68 -7.03 15.83
N THR A 42 35.71 -6.74 16.62
CA THR A 42 37.13 -6.88 16.23
C THR A 42 37.44 -6.10 14.94
N ARG A 43 37.51 -6.74 13.78
CA ARG A 43 37.77 -6.12 12.47
C ARG A 43 36.53 -6.05 11.57
N ASP A 44 35.48 -6.78 11.94
CA ASP A 44 34.27 -6.90 11.13
C ASP A 44 33.26 -5.79 11.50
N THR A 45 32.70 -5.17 10.48
CA THR A 45 31.62 -4.19 10.63
C THR A 45 30.33 -4.83 10.16
N ASN A 46 29.35 -4.83 11.05
CA ASN A 46 28.02 -5.32 10.76
C ASN A 46 26.97 -4.19 10.97
N ALA A 47 25.76 -4.41 10.58
CA ALA A 47 24.68 -3.45 10.74
C ALA A 47 23.42 -4.12 11.26
N LEU A 48 22.65 -3.43 12.09
CA LEU A 48 21.29 -3.81 12.46
C LEU A 48 20.32 -2.75 11.94
N LEU A 49 19.38 -3.15 11.10
CA LEU A 49 18.33 -2.27 10.61
C LEU A 49 16.98 -2.69 11.20
N ALA A 50 16.34 -1.74 11.87
CA ALA A 50 14.98 -1.87 12.37
C ALA A 50 14.07 -0.97 11.54
N ASP A 51 13.15 -1.55 10.76
CA ASP A 51 12.09 -0.84 10.02
C ASP A 51 10.76 -1.01 10.77
N MET A 52 10.27 0.06 11.41
CA MET A 52 9.02 0.08 12.19
C MET A 52 7.84 0.61 11.39
N ASN A 53 7.91 0.58 10.07
CA ASN A 53 6.83 1.04 9.21
C ASN A 53 5.59 0.13 9.36
N GLY A 54 4.43 0.73 9.61
CA GLY A 54 3.24 0.12 10.20
C GLY A 54 2.58 -1.05 9.47
N GLY A 55 2.99 -1.37 8.25
CA GLY A 55 2.43 -2.52 7.51
C GLY A 55 3.21 -3.82 7.67
N SER A 56 4.53 -3.73 7.95
CA SER A 56 5.43 -4.88 7.90
C SER A 56 6.72 -4.56 8.66
N PRO A 57 6.67 -4.46 10.01
CA PRO A 57 7.87 -4.18 10.79
C PRO A 57 8.88 -5.32 10.67
N ALA A 58 10.16 -4.97 10.59
CA ALA A 58 11.24 -5.93 10.48
C ALA A 58 12.48 -5.49 11.25
N LEU A 59 13.23 -6.47 11.74
CA LEU A 59 14.52 -6.30 12.37
C LEU A 59 15.48 -7.30 11.73
N TYR A 60 16.59 -6.83 11.13
CA TYR A 60 17.46 -7.69 10.32
C TYR A 60 18.84 -7.04 10.09
N ILE A 61 19.77 -7.83 9.59
CA ILE A 61 21.09 -7.39 9.14
C ILE A 61 20.98 -7.07 7.64
N PRO A 62 21.07 -5.79 7.22
CA PRO A 62 20.86 -5.42 5.82
C PRO A 62 22.07 -5.79 4.96
N GLU A 63 21.82 -6.37 3.77
CA GLU A 63 22.85 -6.61 2.76
C GLU A 63 23.35 -5.31 2.11
N GLN A 64 22.48 -4.31 2.02
CA GLN A 64 22.79 -2.98 1.52
C GLN A 64 22.38 -1.93 2.53
N LEU A 65 23.30 -1.01 2.84
CA LEU A 65 23.00 0.07 3.77
C LEU A 65 22.11 1.12 3.11
N PRO A 66 21.01 1.53 3.76
CA PRO A 66 20.18 2.61 3.26
C PRO A 66 20.90 3.96 3.34
N GLU A 67 20.52 4.88 2.45
CA GLU A 67 20.98 6.26 2.53
C GLU A 67 20.41 6.96 3.76
N ASN A 68 21.21 7.81 4.39
CA ASN A 68 20.82 8.58 5.55
C ASN A 68 20.48 10.03 5.16
N PRO A 69 19.50 10.68 5.84
CA PRO A 69 19.20 12.08 5.64
C PRO A 69 20.35 12.96 6.13
N GLU A 70 20.53 14.13 5.50
CA GLU A 70 21.54 15.11 5.93
C GLU A 70 21.31 15.60 7.36
N THR A 71 20.03 15.76 7.75
CA THR A 71 19.67 16.21 9.10
C THR A 71 19.01 15.07 9.86
N PRO A 72 19.65 14.53 10.92
CA PRO A 72 19.09 13.45 11.72
C PRO A 72 17.91 13.92 12.58
N PRO A 73 16.87 13.09 12.78
CA PRO A 73 15.76 13.38 13.70
C PRO A 73 16.23 13.49 15.16
N THR A 74 15.45 14.17 16.01
CA THR A 74 15.75 14.35 17.43
C THR A 74 15.98 13.03 18.16
N PHE A 75 15.15 12.03 17.93
CA PHE A 75 15.30 10.69 18.51
C PHE A 75 16.62 10.02 18.11
N CYS A 76 17.09 10.23 16.87
CA CYS A 76 18.40 9.75 16.42
C CYS A 76 19.54 10.38 17.24
N MET A 77 19.48 11.70 17.47
CA MET A 77 20.48 12.41 18.25
C MET A 77 20.51 11.95 19.70
N LEU A 78 19.35 11.66 20.28
CA LEU A 78 19.23 11.08 21.61
C LEU A 78 19.86 9.69 21.65
N LEU A 79 19.52 8.82 20.69
CA LEU A 79 20.10 7.47 20.64
C LEU A 79 21.62 7.50 20.45
N ARG A 80 22.18 8.42 19.66
CA ARG A 80 23.63 8.61 19.55
C ARG A 80 24.27 8.86 20.91
N LYS A 81 23.74 9.86 21.65
CA LYS A 81 24.22 10.20 23.00
C LYS A 81 24.19 9.03 23.96
N HIS A 82 23.21 8.13 23.82
CA HIS A 82 22.95 7.08 24.79
C HIS A 82 23.48 5.70 24.39
N LEU A 83 23.81 5.46 23.10
CA LEU A 83 24.16 4.11 22.61
C LEU A 83 25.50 4.03 21.89
N GLU A 84 26.00 5.13 21.29
CA GLU A 84 27.32 5.09 20.64
C GLU A 84 28.39 4.79 21.69
N GLU A 85 29.37 3.96 21.33
CA GLU A 85 30.42 3.40 22.17
C GLU A 85 29.95 2.26 23.11
N GLY A 86 28.65 1.99 23.21
CA GLY A 86 28.10 0.90 24.01
C GLY A 86 28.32 -0.48 23.38
N ARG A 87 28.41 -1.51 24.23
CA ARG A 87 28.56 -2.92 23.83
C ARG A 87 27.26 -3.67 23.99
N ILE A 88 26.84 -4.39 22.97
CA ILE A 88 25.68 -5.28 23.04
C ILE A 88 26.07 -6.53 23.81
N THR A 89 25.50 -6.70 25.01
CA THR A 89 25.84 -7.81 25.93
C THR A 89 24.78 -8.88 25.99
N ARG A 90 23.56 -8.57 25.54
CA ARG A 90 22.46 -9.54 25.48
C ARG A 90 21.44 -9.18 24.43
N ILE A 91 20.90 -10.21 23.76
CA ILE A 91 19.80 -10.08 22.81
C ILE A 91 18.77 -11.14 23.19
N THR A 92 17.54 -10.72 23.46
CA THR A 92 16.48 -11.64 23.94
C THR A 92 15.14 -11.31 23.29
N GLN A 93 14.35 -12.35 23.06
CA GLN A 93 12.93 -12.25 22.77
C GLN A 93 12.12 -12.53 24.03
N SER A 94 11.04 -11.82 24.28
CA SER A 94 10.16 -12.06 25.42
C SER A 94 9.23 -13.26 25.15
N GLY A 95 9.62 -14.45 25.59
CA GLY A 95 8.91 -15.68 25.21
C GLY A 95 8.86 -15.85 23.71
N LEU A 96 7.65 -15.97 23.16
CA LEU A 96 7.40 -15.92 21.71
C LEU A 96 6.62 -14.66 21.30
N ASP A 97 6.58 -13.65 22.16
CA ASP A 97 6.00 -12.36 21.81
C ASP A 97 6.87 -11.63 20.75
N ARG A 98 6.25 -10.70 20.04
CA ARG A 98 6.94 -9.90 19.01
C ARG A 98 7.71 -8.73 19.61
N ILE A 99 8.51 -9.01 20.64
CA ILE A 99 9.33 -8.04 21.38
C ILE A 99 10.75 -8.57 21.47
N ILE A 100 11.71 -7.81 20.90
CA ILE A 100 13.14 -8.12 21.00
C ILE A 100 13.81 -7.00 21.79
N THR A 101 14.66 -7.38 22.75
CA THR A 101 15.40 -6.47 23.61
C THR A 101 16.90 -6.65 23.43
N LEU A 102 17.62 -5.56 23.15
CA LEU A 102 19.07 -5.48 23.20
C LEU A 102 19.47 -4.84 24.53
N GLU A 103 20.29 -5.52 25.33
CA GLU A 103 20.97 -4.94 26.49
C GLU A 103 22.32 -4.41 26.04
N ILE A 104 22.60 -3.16 26.40
CA ILE A 104 23.76 -2.40 25.91
C ILE A 104 24.46 -1.82 27.12
N ASP A 105 25.68 -2.30 27.37
CA ASP A 105 26.53 -1.82 28.44
C ASP A 105 27.35 -0.60 28.01
N MET A 106 27.25 0.43 28.82
CA MET A 106 27.94 1.72 28.63
C MET A 106 28.85 1.99 29.82
N LEU A 107 29.99 2.60 29.57
CA LEU A 107 30.84 3.11 30.63
C LEU A 107 30.31 4.46 31.15
N GLY A 108 29.84 4.50 32.35
CA GLY A 108 29.37 5.72 33.01
C GLY A 108 30.49 6.61 33.53
N ALA A 109 30.16 7.82 34.00
CA ALA A 109 31.11 8.84 34.45
C ALA A 109 32.04 8.39 35.61
N SER A 110 31.62 7.38 36.40
CA SER A 110 32.41 6.85 37.55
C SER A 110 33.08 5.52 37.22
N SER A 111 33.32 5.21 35.96
CA SER A 111 33.79 3.88 35.50
C SER A 111 32.83 2.71 35.87
N LYS A 112 31.61 3.04 36.29
CA LYS A 112 30.54 2.04 36.50
C LYS A 112 29.89 1.67 35.19
N ILE A 113 29.63 0.38 35.02
CA ILE A 113 28.86 -0.10 33.88
C ILE A 113 27.38 0.27 34.09
N ILE A 114 26.79 0.90 33.11
CA ILE A 114 25.36 1.23 33.06
C ILE A 114 24.74 0.45 31.90
N THR A 115 23.81 -0.43 32.23
CA THR A 115 23.09 -1.20 31.21
C THR A 115 21.83 -0.45 30.74
N LYS A 116 21.70 -0.24 29.46
CA LYS A 116 20.50 0.29 28.82
C LYS A 116 19.82 -0.80 27.99
N LYS A 117 18.50 -0.70 27.87
CA LYS A 117 17.72 -1.63 27.04
C LYS A 117 17.13 -0.88 25.85
N LEU A 118 17.44 -1.36 24.66
CA LEU A 118 16.79 -0.93 23.42
C LEU A 118 15.77 -2.00 23.03
N ILE A 119 14.49 -1.64 23.13
CA ILE A 119 13.36 -2.56 23.00
C ILE A 119 12.68 -2.31 21.66
N PHE A 120 12.52 -3.36 20.86
CA PHE A 120 11.84 -3.36 19.57
C PHE A 120 10.52 -4.10 19.70
N GLU A 121 9.41 -3.38 19.63
CA GLU A 121 8.07 -3.94 19.62
C GLU A 121 7.59 -4.03 18.17
N LEU A 122 7.49 -5.25 17.60
CA LEU A 122 7.10 -5.49 16.21
C LEU A 122 5.61 -5.86 16.11
N THR A 123 4.74 -4.97 16.58
CA THR A 123 3.30 -5.22 16.76
C THR A 123 2.43 -4.59 15.64
N GLY A 124 2.95 -4.51 14.41
CA GLY A 124 2.25 -3.97 13.25
C GLY A 124 2.12 -2.45 13.34
N LYS A 125 0.91 -1.91 13.28
CA LYS A 125 0.66 -0.45 13.35
C LYS A 125 1.21 0.20 14.62
N ASN A 126 1.25 -0.56 15.71
CA ASN A 126 1.72 -0.12 17.03
C ASN A 126 3.22 -0.41 17.27
N SER A 127 3.96 -0.79 16.22
CA SER A 127 5.40 -1.01 16.34
C SER A 127 6.13 0.21 16.84
N ASN A 128 7.10 -0.02 17.74
CA ASN A 128 7.85 1.04 18.41
C ASN A 128 9.29 0.64 18.70
N ILE A 129 10.15 1.63 18.91
CA ILE A 129 11.52 1.46 19.44
C ILE A 129 11.58 2.28 20.72
N ILE A 130 11.96 1.65 21.82
CA ILE A 130 11.93 2.28 23.14
C ILE A 130 13.29 2.10 23.78
N LEU A 131 13.89 3.20 24.24
CA LEU A 131 15.12 3.19 25.01
C LEU A 131 14.79 3.33 26.49
N THR A 132 15.30 2.41 27.32
CA THR A 132 15.10 2.45 28.76
C THR A 132 16.44 2.33 29.52
N GLN A 133 16.45 2.83 30.74
CA GLN A 133 17.47 2.56 31.76
C GLN A 133 16.77 2.33 33.10
N ASP A 134 17.15 1.29 33.84
CA ASP A 134 16.53 0.92 35.11
C ASP A 134 14.99 0.79 35.04
N ASN A 135 14.50 0.25 33.92
CA ASN A 135 13.08 0.11 33.57
C ASN A 135 12.32 1.44 33.36
N ILE A 136 13.02 2.60 33.35
CA ILE A 136 12.43 3.90 33.05
C ILE A 136 12.69 4.26 31.60
N ILE A 137 11.67 4.73 30.90
CA ILE A 137 11.76 5.16 29.49
C ILE A 137 12.57 6.44 29.42
N ILE A 138 13.68 6.41 28.69
CA ILE A 138 14.47 7.58 28.33
C ILE A 138 13.76 8.31 27.18
N ASP A 139 13.41 7.57 26.12
CA ASP A 139 12.64 8.09 24.98
C ASP A 139 12.16 6.92 24.11
N SER A 140 11.32 7.24 23.12
CA SER A 140 10.77 6.25 22.18
C SER A 140 10.51 6.86 20.79
N LEU A 141 10.48 6.01 19.77
CA LEU A 141 10.18 6.41 18.39
C LEU A 141 8.77 7.01 18.28
N LYS A 142 7.80 6.42 19.01
CA LYS A 142 6.42 6.89 19.07
C LYS A 142 6.01 7.06 20.53
N HIS A 143 5.62 8.25 20.90
CA HIS A 143 5.06 8.52 22.22
C HIS A 143 3.58 8.11 22.23
N VAL A 144 3.16 7.41 23.30
CA VAL A 144 1.77 6.97 23.52
C VAL A 144 1.30 7.53 24.86
N GLY A 145 0.36 8.46 24.81
CA GLY A 145 -0.24 9.06 26.00
C GLY A 145 -1.48 8.31 26.47
N ALA A 146 -2.00 8.70 27.66
CA ALA A 146 -3.18 8.10 28.28
C ALA A 146 -4.46 8.21 27.39
N ALA A 147 -4.54 9.24 26.53
CA ALA A 147 -5.63 9.39 25.57
C ALA A 147 -5.61 8.36 24.44
N GLN A 148 -4.43 7.76 24.15
CA GLN A 148 -4.24 6.80 23.06
C GLN A 148 -4.25 5.34 23.54
N SER A 149 -3.91 5.11 24.83
CA SER A 149 -3.90 3.78 25.44
C SER A 149 -4.24 3.90 26.91
N SER A 150 -5.28 3.18 27.34
CA SER A 150 -5.65 3.04 28.75
C SER A 150 -4.78 2.04 29.49
N TYR A 151 -4.12 1.12 28.78
CA TYR A 151 -3.31 0.05 29.38
C TYR A 151 -1.91 0.54 29.79
N ARG A 152 -1.23 1.31 28.95
CA ARG A 152 0.14 1.78 29.21
C ARG A 152 0.44 3.10 28.51
N ALA A 153 1.27 3.91 29.14
CA ALA A 153 1.84 5.10 28.53
C ALA A 153 3.30 4.84 28.12
N ILE A 154 3.69 5.29 26.93
CA ILE A 154 5.06 5.24 26.44
C ILE A 154 5.55 6.69 26.29
N GLN A 155 6.10 7.22 27.37
CA GLN A 155 6.56 8.60 27.45
C GLN A 155 7.85 8.68 28.29
N PRO A 156 8.76 9.63 28.02
CA PRO A 156 9.97 9.83 28.84
C PRO A 156 9.65 9.97 30.32
N GLY A 157 10.45 9.34 31.16
CA GLY A 157 10.33 9.35 32.62
C GLY A 157 9.27 8.40 33.20
N LYS A 158 8.51 7.69 32.37
CA LYS A 158 7.55 6.67 32.83
C LYS A 158 8.19 5.28 32.88
N PRO A 159 7.72 4.39 33.77
CA PRO A 159 8.13 2.98 33.75
C PRO A 159 7.75 2.33 32.43
N TYR A 160 8.62 1.49 31.92
CA TYR A 160 8.27 0.65 30.77
C TYR A 160 7.35 -0.49 31.19
N VAL A 161 6.21 -0.58 30.57
CA VAL A 161 5.27 -1.68 30.69
C VAL A 161 5.16 -2.35 29.32
N ALA A 162 5.44 -3.65 29.24
CA ALA A 162 5.31 -4.42 28.02
C ALA A 162 3.83 -4.45 27.53
N PRO A 163 3.57 -4.69 26.24
CA PRO A 163 2.23 -5.02 25.78
C PRO A 163 1.62 -6.17 26.57
N PRO A 164 0.27 -6.31 26.62
CA PRO A 164 -0.33 -7.47 27.25
C PRO A 164 0.25 -8.76 26.67
N PRO A 165 0.72 -9.70 27.53
CA PRO A 165 1.28 -10.95 27.05
C PRO A 165 0.21 -11.76 26.33
N GLN A 166 0.63 -12.53 25.33
CA GLN A 166 -0.25 -13.51 24.70
C GLN A 166 -0.60 -14.60 25.72
N SER A 167 -1.89 -14.91 25.83
CA SER A 167 -2.35 -16.04 26.64
C SER A 167 -2.13 -17.35 25.88
N GLY A 168 -1.75 -18.40 26.57
CA GLY A 168 -1.60 -19.73 25.99
C GLY A 168 -0.23 -20.38 26.27
N LEU A 169 -0.11 -21.64 25.86
CA LEU A 169 1.11 -22.41 25.98
C LEU A 169 2.16 -21.98 24.98
N ASN A 170 3.40 -21.87 25.43
CA ASN A 170 4.51 -21.57 24.52
C ASN A 170 4.79 -22.77 23.62
N LEU A 171 4.63 -22.60 22.32
CA LEU A 171 4.74 -23.69 21.34
C LEU A 171 6.13 -24.38 21.33
N LEU A 172 7.20 -23.70 21.75
CA LEU A 172 8.56 -24.27 21.74
C LEU A 172 8.96 -24.94 23.03
N THR A 173 8.34 -24.60 24.18
CA THR A 173 8.78 -25.07 25.50
C THR A 173 7.77 -25.97 26.19
N ALA A 174 6.48 -25.87 25.83
CA ALA A 174 5.46 -26.76 26.39
C ALA A 174 5.51 -28.14 25.73
N SER A 175 5.11 -29.18 26.46
CA SER A 175 5.01 -30.54 25.92
C SER A 175 4.03 -30.57 24.73
N PRO A 176 4.38 -31.20 23.59
CA PRO A 176 3.47 -31.31 22.45
C PRO A 176 2.12 -31.94 22.82
N ALA A 177 2.11 -32.95 23.71
CA ALA A 177 0.88 -33.57 24.17
C ALA A 177 0.00 -32.60 24.99
N ASP A 178 0.62 -31.81 25.90
CA ASP A 178 -0.12 -30.81 26.67
C ASP A 178 -0.70 -29.70 25.79
N ILE A 179 0.06 -29.26 24.77
CA ILE A 179 -0.42 -28.28 23.79
C ILE A 179 -1.69 -28.80 23.11
N VAL A 180 -1.61 -29.99 22.51
CA VAL A 180 -2.75 -30.57 21.77
C VAL A 180 -3.94 -30.84 22.69
N GLN A 181 -3.72 -31.35 23.88
CA GLN A 181 -4.78 -31.60 24.88
C GLN A 181 -5.45 -30.27 25.28
N THR A 182 -4.68 -29.25 25.60
CA THR A 182 -5.20 -27.93 25.98
C THR A 182 -6.02 -27.33 24.83
N VAL A 183 -5.49 -27.34 23.61
CA VAL A 183 -6.19 -26.83 22.44
C VAL A 183 -7.49 -27.56 22.19
N ASN A 184 -7.48 -28.91 22.30
CA ASN A 184 -8.66 -29.74 22.04
C ASN A 184 -9.75 -29.57 23.11
N ALA A 185 -9.39 -29.07 24.31
CA ALA A 185 -10.33 -28.77 25.38
C ALA A 185 -10.99 -27.38 25.27
N VAL A 186 -10.41 -26.44 24.46
CA VAL A 186 -10.93 -25.07 24.34
C VAL A 186 -12.20 -25.06 23.49
N PRO A 187 -13.34 -24.52 23.99
CA PRO A 187 -14.51 -24.31 23.18
C PRO A 187 -14.27 -23.22 22.12
N ALA A 188 -14.26 -23.59 20.86
CA ALA A 188 -14.08 -22.65 19.74
C ALA A 188 -14.89 -23.09 18.51
N ALA A 189 -15.13 -22.16 17.60
CA ALA A 189 -15.87 -22.43 16.35
C ALA A 189 -15.09 -23.33 15.37
N SER A 190 -13.77 -23.50 15.57
CA SER A 190 -12.92 -24.43 14.81
C SER A 190 -11.65 -24.70 15.59
N PHE A 191 -11.00 -25.85 15.34
CA PHE A 191 -9.74 -26.21 15.96
C PHE A 191 -8.64 -25.21 15.64
N LEU A 192 -8.60 -24.65 14.42
CA LEU A 192 -7.65 -23.59 14.06
C LEU A 192 -7.77 -22.38 14.98
N LYS A 193 -8.98 -21.92 15.32
CA LYS A 193 -9.18 -20.80 16.25
C LYS A 193 -8.76 -21.15 17.67
N ALA A 194 -9.08 -22.36 18.13
CA ALA A 194 -8.62 -22.85 19.43
C ALA A 194 -7.09 -22.91 19.49
N PHE A 195 -6.45 -23.42 18.44
CA PHE A 195 -5.00 -23.55 18.36
C PHE A 195 -4.29 -22.19 18.43
N ILE A 196 -4.73 -21.22 17.64
CA ILE A 196 -4.18 -19.85 17.68
C ILE A 196 -4.42 -19.17 19.04
N GLY A 197 -5.58 -19.39 19.65
CA GLY A 197 -5.95 -18.75 20.92
C GLY A 197 -5.30 -19.37 22.17
N ALA A 198 -4.99 -20.66 22.12
CA ALA A 198 -4.42 -21.40 23.26
C ALA A 198 -2.89 -21.56 23.19
N THR A 199 -2.24 -21.08 22.13
CA THR A 199 -0.79 -21.14 21.96
C THR A 199 -0.19 -19.77 21.68
N THR A 200 1.07 -19.59 22.08
CA THR A 200 1.84 -18.37 21.78
C THR A 200 2.88 -18.64 20.70
N GLY A 201 3.20 -17.60 19.91
CA GLY A 201 4.27 -17.64 18.92
C GLY A 201 3.85 -17.95 17.50
N ILE A 202 2.60 -18.40 17.27
CA ILE A 202 2.07 -18.69 15.94
C ILE A 202 0.89 -17.78 15.58
N GLY A 203 0.77 -17.52 14.29
CA GLY A 203 -0.41 -16.89 13.70
C GLY A 203 -1.17 -17.89 12.81
N LYS A 204 -2.11 -17.35 12.05
CA LYS A 204 -2.98 -18.15 11.18
C LYS A 204 -2.21 -19.00 10.17
N ALA A 205 -1.17 -18.44 9.55
CA ALA A 205 -0.42 -19.12 8.51
C ALA A 205 0.33 -20.34 9.06
N THR A 206 1.14 -20.16 10.11
CA THR A 206 1.86 -21.30 10.72
C THR A 206 0.91 -22.33 11.33
N ALA A 207 -0.20 -21.91 11.96
CA ALA A 207 -1.18 -22.84 12.50
C ALA A 207 -1.83 -23.70 11.39
N GLN A 208 -2.17 -23.12 10.24
CA GLN A 208 -2.71 -23.86 9.11
C GLN A 208 -1.72 -24.90 8.57
N GLU A 209 -0.44 -24.54 8.43
CA GLU A 209 0.58 -25.47 7.93
C GLU A 209 0.83 -26.63 8.93
N LEU A 210 0.80 -26.37 10.24
CA LEU A 210 0.93 -27.41 11.24
C LEU A 210 -0.24 -28.40 11.21
N LEU A 211 -1.48 -27.91 11.08
CA LEU A 211 -2.66 -28.76 10.95
C LEU A 211 -2.59 -29.60 9.67
N GLN A 212 -2.17 -28.98 8.58
CA GLN A 212 -2.07 -29.66 7.30
C GLN A 212 -0.97 -30.72 7.28
N ALA A 213 0.18 -30.41 7.92
CA ALA A 213 1.26 -31.40 8.09
C ALA A 213 0.83 -32.61 8.95
N ALA A 214 -0.20 -32.46 9.76
CA ALA A 214 -0.84 -33.53 10.54
C ALA A 214 -2.08 -34.14 9.85
N ASP A 215 -2.38 -33.75 8.60
CA ASP A 215 -3.57 -34.15 7.82
C ASP A 215 -4.90 -33.83 8.52
N ILE A 216 -4.96 -32.65 9.19
CA ILE A 216 -6.12 -32.19 9.95
C ILE A 216 -6.82 -31.06 9.19
N VAL A 217 -8.14 -31.18 9.04
CA VAL A 217 -8.99 -30.15 8.44
C VAL A 217 -9.17 -28.97 9.41
N PRO A 218 -8.79 -27.73 9.03
CA PRO A 218 -8.83 -26.57 9.92
C PRO A 218 -10.21 -26.21 10.51
N GLN A 219 -11.28 -26.66 9.87
CA GLN A 219 -12.69 -26.43 10.26
C GLN A 219 -13.21 -27.41 11.32
N GLU A 220 -12.51 -28.50 11.59
CA GLU A 220 -12.87 -29.40 12.66
C GLU A 220 -12.99 -28.66 13.99
N VAL A 221 -13.87 -29.14 14.86
CA VAL A 221 -14.08 -28.53 16.19
C VAL A 221 -13.28 -29.26 17.26
N ARG A 222 -13.15 -30.57 17.12
CA ARG A 222 -12.37 -31.44 18.02
C ARG A 222 -11.66 -32.51 17.23
N LEU A 223 -10.49 -32.90 17.72
CA LEU A 223 -9.69 -33.98 17.15
C LEU A 223 -9.95 -35.29 17.88
N ASP A 224 -9.89 -36.39 17.17
CA ASP A 224 -9.79 -37.72 17.73
C ASP A 224 -8.37 -38.01 18.25
N ASN A 225 -8.17 -39.15 18.90
CA ASN A 225 -6.90 -39.51 19.48
C ASN A 225 -5.78 -39.69 18.43
N ALA A 226 -6.10 -40.17 17.24
CA ALA A 226 -5.12 -40.37 16.18
C ALA A 226 -4.62 -39.03 15.62
N SER A 227 -5.54 -38.10 15.34
CA SER A 227 -5.23 -36.74 14.91
C SER A 227 -4.47 -35.94 15.98
N CYS A 228 -4.83 -36.12 17.27
CA CYS A 228 -4.08 -35.54 18.39
C CYS A 228 -2.63 -36.03 18.42
N ALA A 229 -2.40 -37.33 18.25
CA ALA A 229 -1.06 -37.90 18.22
C ALA A 229 -0.25 -37.41 17.00
N ALA A 230 -0.87 -37.34 15.82
CA ALA A 230 -0.23 -36.83 14.61
C ALA A 230 0.18 -35.35 14.76
N LEU A 231 -0.67 -34.49 15.31
CA LEU A 231 -0.34 -33.10 15.55
C LEU A 231 0.77 -32.94 16.59
N ALA A 232 0.75 -33.74 17.68
CA ALA A 232 1.80 -33.72 18.67
C ALA A 232 3.17 -34.11 18.07
N ASP A 233 3.23 -35.09 17.17
CA ASP A 233 4.45 -35.50 16.48
C ASP A 233 4.97 -34.36 15.56
N VAL A 234 4.09 -33.69 14.81
CA VAL A 234 4.44 -32.53 13.97
C VAL A 234 5.02 -31.39 14.83
N ILE A 235 4.38 -31.08 15.97
CA ILE A 235 4.87 -30.06 16.91
C ILE A 235 6.23 -30.46 17.48
N ALA A 236 6.42 -31.72 17.89
CA ALA A 236 7.69 -32.22 18.43
C ALA A 236 8.84 -32.09 17.41
N LYS A 237 8.57 -32.41 16.14
CA LYS A 237 9.54 -32.23 15.05
C LYS A 237 9.90 -30.76 14.84
N LEU A 238 8.92 -29.87 14.89
CA LEU A 238 9.16 -28.42 14.81
C LEU A 238 9.99 -27.92 16.00
N GLN A 239 9.64 -28.32 17.23
CA GLN A 239 10.40 -27.97 18.44
C GLN A 239 11.86 -28.43 18.34
N SER A 240 12.10 -29.70 18.00
CA SER A 240 13.44 -30.26 17.82
C SER A 240 14.26 -29.46 16.82
N ARG A 241 13.66 -29.12 15.68
CA ARG A 241 14.32 -28.34 14.62
C ARG A 241 14.67 -26.92 15.06
N LEU A 242 13.72 -26.19 15.68
CA LEU A 242 13.92 -24.78 16.06
C LEU A 242 14.75 -24.60 17.33
N ASN A 243 14.86 -25.63 18.18
CA ASN A 243 15.72 -25.64 19.35
C ASN A 243 17.16 -26.12 19.06
N ALA A 244 17.43 -26.66 17.87
CA ALA A 244 18.77 -26.99 17.39
C ALA A 244 19.54 -25.70 17.05
N ALA A 245 20.03 -25.01 18.08
CA ALA A 245 20.46 -23.61 18.08
C ALA A 245 21.70 -23.28 17.22
N GLU A 246 22.45 -24.26 16.69
CA GLU A 246 23.75 -24.03 16.07
C GLU A 246 23.70 -23.95 14.53
N GLN A 247 22.60 -24.36 13.91
CA GLN A 247 22.46 -24.39 12.46
C GLN A 247 21.44 -23.37 11.94
N GLU A 248 21.78 -22.69 10.86
CA GLU A 248 20.82 -21.88 10.10
C GLU A 248 19.68 -22.76 9.61
N GLN A 249 18.46 -22.33 9.83
CA GLN A 249 17.28 -23.10 9.47
C GLN A 249 16.66 -22.53 8.19
N PRO A 250 16.31 -23.36 7.20
CA PRO A 250 15.62 -22.89 6.02
C PRO A 250 14.25 -22.34 6.38
N VAL A 251 13.86 -21.28 5.68
CA VAL A 251 12.56 -20.64 5.80
C VAL A 251 11.93 -20.43 4.45
N TYR A 252 10.61 -20.27 4.42
CA TYR A 252 9.81 -20.26 3.21
C TYR A 252 9.01 -18.97 3.13
N ALA A 253 9.30 -18.12 2.15
CA ALA A 253 8.54 -16.91 1.90
C ALA A 253 7.33 -17.20 1.01
N LEU A 254 6.14 -16.88 1.48
CA LEU A 254 4.93 -16.88 0.69
C LEU A 254 4.80 -15.55 -0.07
N ILE A 255 4.81 -15.62 -1.39
CA ILE A 255 4.87 -14.47 -2.28
C ILE A 255 3.58 -14.43 -3.10
N SER A 256 2.93 -13.27 -3.15
CA SER A 256 1.73 -13.04 -3.97
C SER A 256 2.07 -12.84 -5.45
N ARG A 257 1.07 -12.90 -6.33
CA ARG A 257 1.19 -12.58 -7.76
C ARG A 257 1.83 -11.21 -8.03
N THR A 258 1.69 -10.27 -7.10
CA THR A 258 2.27 -8.92 -7.17
C THR A 258 3.68 -8.82 -6.61
N ASN A 259 4.35 -9.94 -6.47
CA ASN A 259 5.72 -10.05 -5.93
C ASN A 259 5.88 -9.45 -4.52
N GLN A 260 4.84 -9.53 -3.69
CA GLN A 260 4.90 -9.10 -2.29
C GLN A 260 4.99 -10.30 -1.36
N VAL A 261 5.97 -10.30 -0.47
CA VAL A 261 6.05 -11.31 0.60
C VAL A 261 4.94 -11.06 1.61
N LYS A 262 4.00 -12.00 1.73
CA LYS A 262 2.88 -11.93 2.68
C LYS A 262 3.30 -12.39 4.07
N THR A 263 4.00 -13.51 4.14
CA THR A 263 4.54 -14.07 5.40
C THR A 263 5.79 -14.90 5.13
N ILE A 264 6.57 -15.13 6.16
CA ILE A 264 7.70 -16.07 6.16
C ILE A 264 7.36 -17.17 7.14
N LEU A 265 7.40 -18.41 6.65
CA LEU A 265 7.09 -19.63 7.42
C LEU A 265 8.37 -20.35 7.80
N THR A 266 8.32 -21.00 8.94
CA THR A 266 9.39 -21.91 9.41
C THR A 266 9.22 -23.34 8.89
N LEU A 267 8.09 -23.66 8.27
CA LEU A 267 7.76 -24.96 7.67
C LEU A 267 7.54 -24.81 6.17
N PRO A 268 7.87 -25.82 5.35
CA PRO A 268 7.52 -25.83 3.94
C PRO A 268 5.99 -25.87 3.81
N PRO A 269 5.38 -24.91 3.10
CA PRO A 269 3.93 -24.92 2.91
C PRO A 269 3.52 -26.07 2.00
N GLN A 270 2.46 -26.78 2.38
CA GLN A 270 1.95 -27.93 1.64
C GLN A 270 0.87 -27.56 0.63
N LEU A 271 0.06 -26.55 0.92
CA LEU A 271 -0.94 -26.02 0.00
C LEU A 271 -0.73 -24.53 -0.23
N LEU A 272 -0.84 -24.15 -1.49
CA LEU A 272 -0.75 -22.77 -1.91
C LEU A 272 -2.13 -22.27 -2.36
N GLU A 273 -2.51 -21.13 -1.84
CA GLU A 273 -3.67 -20.39 -2.39
C GLU A 273 -3.39 -20.03 -3.85
N GLN A 274 -4.44 -20.02 -4.68
CA GLN A 274 -4.31 -19.72 -6.11
C GLN A 274 -3.59 -18.37 -6.34
N GLY A 275 -2.44 -18.43 -7.03
CA GLY A 275 -1.63 -17.25 -7.32
C GLY A 275 -0.62 -16.87 -6.24
N MET A 276 -0.42 -17.73 -5.25
CA MET A 276 0.72 -17.65 -4.35
C MET A 276 1.82 -18.60 -4.85
N HIS A 277 3.06 -18.23 -4.60
CA HIS A 277 4.21 -19.11 -4.79
C HIS A 277 5.15 -19.05 -3.59
N VAL A 278 5.98 -20.08 -3.47
CA VAL A 278 6.94 -20.22 -2.38
C VAL A 278 8.34 -20.02 -2.88
N ARG A 279 9.15 -19.31 -2.11
CA ARG A 279 10.60 -19.28 -2.28
C ARG A 279 11.27 -19.70 -0.98
N GLU A 280 12.14 -20.69 -1.09
CA GLU A 280 12.97 -21.14 0.02
C GLU A 280 14.22 -20.26 0.15
N PHE A 281 14.62 -20.00 1.40
CA PHE A 281 15.82 -19.27 1.76
C PHE A 281 16.61 -20.07 2.79
N ALA A 282 17.94 -20.01 2.71
CA ALA A 282 18.82 -20.72 3.64
C ALA A 282 18.63 -20.27 5.11
N ASN A 283 18.25 -19.01 5.33
CA ASN A 283 18.02 -18.47 6.66
C ASN A 283 17.01 -17.31 6.65
N ILE A 284 16.56 -16.93 7.85
CA ILE A 284 15.56 -15.88 8.04
C ILE A 284 16.07 -14.50 7.56
N ASN A 285 17.36 -14.19 7.71
CA ASN A 285 17.90 -12.89 7.35
C ASN A 285 17.85 -12.66 5.83
N SER A 286 18.21 -13.67 5.04
CA SER A 286 18.14 -13.64 3.57
C SER A 286 16.67 -13.47 3.09
N ALA A 287 15.73 -14.17 3.74
CA ALA A 287 14.31 -14.03 3.42
C ALA A 287 13.77 -12.61 3.73
N ILE A 288 14.21 -12.02 4.85
CA ILE A 288 13.81 -10.64 5.19
C ILE A 288 14.46 -9.64 4.23
N ASN A 289 15.75 -9.76 3.93
CA ASN A 289 16.42 -8.90 2.94
C ASN A 289 15.69 -8.94 1.58
N PHE A 290 15.37 -10.13 1.10
CA PHE A 290 14.55 -10.29 -0.11
C PHE A 290 13.18 -9.59 0.02
N ALA A 291 12.46 -9.81 1.12
CA ALA A 291 11.16 -9.18 1.33
C ALA A 291 11.25 -7.64 1.40
N MET A 292 12.34 -7.12 1.95
CA MET A 292 12.58 -5.69 2.08
C MET A 292 13.04 -5.08 0.75
N SER A 293 13.78 -5.81 -0.09
CA SER A 293 14.15 -5.35 -1.44
C SER A 293 12.95 -5.19 -2.38
N LEU A 294 11.88 -5.95 -2.13
CA LEU A 294 10.62 -5.84 -2.88
C LEU A 294 9.69 -4.72 -2.37
N LYS A 295 9.98 -4.12 -1.22
CA LYS A 295 9.21 -2.97 -0.75
C LYS A 295 9.56 -1.75 -1.61
N PRO A 296 8.56 -1.02 -2.13
CA PRO A 296 8.83 0.29 -2.73
C PRO A 296 9.55 1.16 -1.70
N ILE A 297 10.55 1.91 -2.15
CA ILE A 297 11.31 2.83 -1.29
C ILE A 297 10.34 3.88 -0.76
N GLN A 298 9.89 3.72 0.48
CA GLN A 298 9.04 4.70 1.15
C GLN A 298 9.91 5.87 1.65
N LEU A 299 10.18 6.80 0.76
CA LEU A 299 10.70 8.10 1.16
C LEU A 299 9.59 8.87 1.89
N PRO A 300 9.89 9.67 2.93
CA PRO A 300 8.90 10.52 3.60
C PRO A 300 8.12 11.40 2.62
N GLN A 301 8.75 11.85 1.55
CA GLN A 301 8.12 12.58 0.46
C GLN A 301 7.09 11.73 -0.30
N HIS A 302 7.36 10.46 -0.55
CA HIS A 302 6.44 9.54 -1.23
C HIS A 302 5.13 9.38 -0.45
N GLU A 303 5.23 9.12 0.86
CA GLU A 303 4.05 8.96 1.72
C GLU A 303 3.21 10.26 1.82
N GLN A 304 3.88 11.41 1.87
CA GLN A 304 3.20 12.72 1.85
C GLN A 304 2.47 12.95 0.54
N LEU A 305 3.09 12.66 -0.60
CA LEU A 305 2.48 12.80 -1.92
C LEU A 305 1.31 11.83 -2.09
N GLN A 306 1.46 10.59 -1.62
CA GLN A 306 0.41 9.58 -1.66
C GLN A 306 -0.83 10.01 -0.84
N LYS A 307 -0.63 10.51 0.38
CA LYS A 307 -1.71 11.05 1.23
C LYS A 307 -2.41 12.24 0.56
N LEU A 308 -1.64 13.14 -0.06
CA LEU A 308 -2.18 14.28 -0.76
C LEU A 308 -3.05 13.86 -1.94
N VAL A 309 -2.57 12.96 -2.81
CA VAL A 309 -3.32 12.45 -3.95
C VAL A 309 -4.60 11.75 -3.50
N THR A 310 -4.51 10.89 -2.47
CA THR A 310 -5.68 10.20 -1.91
C THR A 310 -6.73 11.18 -1.37
N SER A 311 -6.29 12.24 -0.69
CA SER A 311 -7.16 13.31 -0.17
C SER A 311 -7.84 14.09 -1.30
N GLU A 312 -7.11 14.46 -2.36
CA GLU A 312 -7.70 15.17 -3.50
C GLU A 312 -8.67 14.27 -4.29
N ILE A 313 -8.38 12.96 -4.44
CA ILE A 313 -9.33 12.00 -5.05
C ILE A 313 -10.64 11.97 -4.24
N ALA A 314 -10.57 11.87 -2.90
CA ALA A 314 -11.76 11.85 -2.06
C ALA A 314 -12.57 13.15 -2.17
N LYS A 315 -11.91 14.30 -2.21
CA LYS A 315 -12.53 15.62 -2.37
C LYS A 315 -13.24 15.76 -3.73
N HIS A 316 -12.59 15.34 -4.83
CA HIS A 316 -13.18 15.41 -6.17
C HIS A 316 -14.32 14.40 -6.37
N LYS A 317 -14.26 13.21 -5.76
CA LYS A 317 -15.39 12.26 -5.73
C LYS A 317 -16.62 12.85 -5.03
N LYS A 318 -16.41 13.51 -3.88
CA LYS A 318 -17.49 14.19 -3.16
C LYS A 318 -18.09 15.34 -3.99
N LYS A 319 -17.23 16.11 -4.70
CA LYS A 319 -17.67 17.16 -5.61
C LYS A 319 -18.49 16.59 -6.77
N LEU A 320 -18.05 15.50 -7.39
CA LEU A 320 -18.76 14.84 -8.49
C LEU A 320 -20.17 14.42 -8.06
N ALA A 321 -20.28 13.72 -6.92
CA ALA A 321 -21.57 13.28 -6.40
C ALA A 321 -22.54 14.45 -6.13
N ALA A 322 -22.03 15.60 -5.65
CA ALA A 322 -22.85 16.79 -5.46
C ALA A 322 -23.32 17.40 -6.80
N LEU A 323 -22.42 17.44 -7.80
CA LEU A 323 -22.78 17.94 -9.15
C LEU A 323 -23.80 17.02 -9.86
N GLU A 324 -23.71 15.71 -9.68
CA GLU A 324 -24.69 14.75 -10.19
C GLU A 324 -26.07 14.94 -9.57
N GLN A 325 -26.13 15.24 -8.26
CA GLN A 325 -27.38 15.59 -7.58
C GLN A 325 -27.95 16.91 -8.11
N ASP A 326 -27.10 17.93 -8.32
CA ASP A 326 -27.52 19.21 -8.89
C ASP A 326 -28.05 19.04 -10.31
N LEU A 327 -27.44 18.16 -11.12
CA LEU A 327 -27.89 17.83 -12.46
C LEU A 327 -29.25 17.14 -12.45
N ALA A 328 -29.45 16.17 -11.56
CA ALA A 328 -30.73 15.47 -11.39
C ALA A 328 -31.86 16.43 -10.98
N HIS A 329 -31.57 17.41 -10.11
CA HIS A 329 -32.54 18.47 -9.79
C HIS A 329 -32.83 19.42 -10.96
N ALA A 330 -31.87 19.61 -11.87
CA ALA A 330 -32.04 20.45 -13.06
C ALA A 330 -32.79 19.73 -14.20
N GLU A 331 -32.96 18.41 -14.16
CA GLU A 331 -33.79 17.64 -15.11
C GLU A 331 -35.26 18.05 -15.08
N ASN A 332 -35.74 18.64 -13.98
CA ASN A 332 -37.08 19.21 -13.87
C ASN A 332 -37.27 20.51 -14.69
N ALA A 333 -36.28 20.92 -15.51
CA ALA A 333 -36.41 22.12 -16.32
C ALA A 333 -37.57 22.02 -17.34
N GLU A 334 -37.70 20.89 -18.06
CA GLU A 334 -38.76 20.71 -19.04
C GLU A 334 -40.16 20.69 -18.42
N GLU A 335 -40.29 20.19 -17.20
CA GLU A 335 -41.55 20.30 -16.41
C GLU A 335 -41.95 21.76 -16.18
N GLN A 336 -40.99 22.63 -15.82
CA GLN A 336 -41.28 24.06 -15.64
C GLN A 336 -41.70 24.74 -16.96
N ARG A 337 -41.13 24.30 -18.12
CA ARG A 337 -41.57 24.77 -19.44
C ARG A 337 -42.98 24.30 -19.73
N MET A 338 -43.23 22.99 -19.54
CA MET A 338 -44.55 22.39 -19.74
C MET A 338 -45.66 23.15 -18.92
N LEU A 339 -45.38 23.42 -17.65
CA LEU A 339 -46.29 24.19 -16.79
C LEU A 339 -46.49 25.62 -17.32
N ALA A 340 -45.45 26.29 -17.78
CA ALA A 340 -45.55 27.63 -18.39
C ALA A 340 -46.39 27.65 -19.66
N ASP A 341 -46.11 26.68 -20.58
CA ASP A 341 -46.85 26.51 -21.83
C ASP A 341 -48.33 26.19 -21.58
N THR A 342 -48.60 25.33 -20.59
CA THR A 342 -49.97 24.97 -20.16
C THR A 342 -50.72 26.18 -19.60
N ILE A 343 -50.07 27.01 -18.74
CA ILE A 343 -50.66 28.27 -18.25
C ILE A 343 -51.01 29.20 -19.44
N MET A 344 -50.09 29.36 -20.39
CA MET A 344 -50.28 30.24 -21.54
C MET A 344 -51.41 29.77 -22.48
N ALA A 345 -51.53 28.47 -22.71
CA ALA A 345 -52.58 27.90 -23.55
C ALA A 345 -53.96 28.03 -22.92
N ASN A 346 -54.04 27.97 -21.59
CA ASN A 346 -55.29 28.05 -20.82
C ASN A 346 -55.50 29.42 -20.17
N ILE A 347 -54.83 30.47 -20.63
CA ILE A 347 -54.83 31.78 -19.98
C ILE A 347 -56.23 32.40 -19.87
N TYR A 348 -57.14 32.06 -20.79
CA TYR A 348 -58.53 32.53 -20.83
C TYR A 348 -59.37 31.99 -19.68
N GLN A 349 -58.95 30.91 -19.03
CA GLN A 349 -59.64 30.33 -17.87
C GLN A 349 -59.11 30.87 -16.53
N LEU A 350 -57.98 31.57 -16.55
CA LEU A 350 -57.27 32.00 -15.36
C LEU A 350 -57.58 33.45 -14.97
N ARG A 351 -57.62 33.71 -13.64
CA ARG A 351 -57.79 35.04 -13.09
C ARG A 351 -56.75 35.33 -12.01
N LYS A 352 -56.39 36.59 -11.85
CA LYS A 352 -55.54 37.03 -10.76
C LYS A 352 -56.19 36.70 -9.41
N GLY A 353 -55.41 36.23 -8.42
CA GLY A 353 -55.87 35.86 -7.10
C GLY A 353 -56.00 34.33 -6.88
N GLN A 354 -55.89 33.54 -7.91
CA GLN A 354 -55.90 32.07 -7.78
C GLN A 354 -54.56 31.57 -7.24
N THR A 355 -54.63 30.54 -6.35
CA THR A 355 -53.45 29.88 -5.81
C THR A 355 -53.10 28.61 -6.56
N GLN A 356 -54.07 28.01 -7.22
CA GLN A 356 -53.91 26.83 -8.10
C GLN A 356 -55.02 26.81 -9.16
N ALA A 357 -54.76 26.09 -10.23
CA ALA A 357 -55.75 25.83 -11.26
C ALA A 357 -55.53 24.42 -11.84
N GLU A 358 -56.63 23.77 -12.19
CA GLU A 358 -56.65 22.52 -12.94
C GLU A 358 -56.77 22.87 -14.41
N LEU A 359 -55.75 22.52 -15.20
CA LEU A 359 -55.60 22.92 -16.59
C LEU A 359 -55.33 21.69 -17.42
N ILE A 360 -55.72 21.71 -18.72
CA ILE A 360 -55.39 20.67 -19.69
C ILE A 360 -53.98 20.91 -20.19
N ASN A 361 -53.11 19.95 -19.98
CA ASN A 361 -51.73 19.96 -20.49
C ASN A 361 -51.75 19.80 -22.01
N ILE A 362 -51.11 20.71 -22.72
CA ILE A 362 -51.11 20.77 -24.19
C ILE A 362 -50.24 19.67 -24.88
N TYR A 363 -49.49 18.89 -24.09
CA TYR A 363 -48.59 17.87 -24.62
C TYR A 363 -49.18 16.46 -24.60
N ASP A 364 -50.10 16.17 -23.65
CA ASP A 364 -50.71 14.86 -23.47
C ASP A 364 -52.23 14.85 -23.28
N ASP A 365 -52.85 16.06 -23.33
CA ASP A 365 -54.28 16.29 -23.11
C ASP A 365 -54.81 15.82 -21.73
N GLU A 366 -53.90 15.53 -20.76
CA GLU A 366 -54.26 15.18 -19.42
C GLU A 366 -54.50 16.43 -18.54
N SER A 367 -55.36 16.27 -17.49
CA SER A 367 -55.58 17.33 -16.50
C SER A 367 -54.43 17.41 -15.52
N ILE A 368 -53.84 18.59 -15.36
CA ILE A 368 -52.73 18.86 -14.44
C ILE A 368 -53.07 20.04 -13.51
N THR A 369 -52.77 19.90 -12.23
CA THR A 369 -52.88 20.97 -11.23
C THR A 369 -51.63 21.84 -11.23
N VAL A 370 -51.79 23.10 -11.62
CA VAL A 370 -50.70 24.08 -11.65
C VAL A 370 -50.77 25.03 -10.46
N GLN A 371 -49.69 25.19 -9.73
CA GLN A 371 -49.59 26.15 -8.61
C GLN A 371 -49.36 27.56 -9.16
N LEU A 372 -50.16 28.53 -8.68
CA LEU A 372 -50.12 29.91 -9.11
C LEU A 372 -49.83 30.84 -7.92
N SER A 373 -49.15 31.92 -8.17
CA SER A 373 -49.02 33.01 -7.20
C SER A 373 -50.22 33.95 -7.31
N PRO A 374 -51.01 34.14 -6.24
CA PRO A 374 -52.21 35.01 -6.27
C PRO A 374 -51.88 36.49 -6.46
N ILE A 375 -50.63 36.89 -6.21
CA ILE A 375 -50.16 38.26 -6.38
C ILE A 375 -49.91 38.58 -7.86
N LEU A 376 -49.56 37.58 -8.67
CA LEU A 376 -49.22 37.70 -10.07
C LEU A 376 -50.46 37.52 -10.96
N SER A 377 -50.46 38.16 -12.09
CA SER A 377 -51.41 37.87 -13.19
C SER A 377 -51.13 36.50 -13.80
N PRO A 378 -52.04 35.88 -14.57
CA PRO A 378 -51.78 34.61 -15.24
C PRO A 378 -50.53 34.65 -16.16
N THR A 379 -50.35 35.74 -16.89
CA THR A 379 -49.17 35.95 -17.76
C THR A 379 -47.88 36.02 -16.94
N GLU A 380 -47.89 36.75 -15.82
CA GLU A 380 -46.71 36.84 -14.93
C GLU A 380 -46.39 35.51 -14.26
N ASN A 381 -47.38 34.68 -13.94
CA ASN A 381 -47.20 33.31 -13.43
C ASN A 381 -46.49 32.46 -14.53
N ALA A 382 -46.95 32.47 -15.74
CA ALA A 382 -46.28 31.76 -16.84
C ALA A 382 -44.83 32.24 -17.04
N GLN A 383 -44.60 33.57 -17.01
CA GLN A 383 -43.26 34.14 -17.08
C GLN A 383 -42.38 33.72 -15.91
N ALA A 384 -42.93 33.56 -14.71
CA ALA A 384 -42.16 33.04 -13.56
C ALA A 384 -41.70 31.58 -13.77
N TYR A 385 -42.57 30.74 -14.35
CA TYR A 385 -42.21 29.37 -14.74
C TYR A 385 -41.17 29.35 -15.86
N TYR A 386 -41.28 30.15 -16.91
CA TYR A 386 -40.25 30.28 -17.94
C TYR A 386 -38.92 30.79 -17.40
N LYS A 387 -38.94 31.70 -16.43
CA LYS A 387 -37.73 32.18 -15.76
C LYS A 387 -37.03 31.05 -14.98
N ARG A 388 -37.81 30.18 -14.32
CA ARG A 388 -37.28 28.96 -13.63
C ARG A 388 -36.70 27.98 -14.65
N TYR A 389 -37.41 27.71 -15.76
CA TYR A 389 -36.94 26.91 -16.87
C TYR A 389 -35.58 27.38 -17.37
N ASN A 390 -35.47 28.65 -17.73
CA ASN A 390 -34.22 29.22 -18.26
C ASN A 390 -33.10 29.19 -17.25
N LYS A 391 -33.40 29.37 -15.94
CA LYS A 391 -32.41 29.21 -14.86
C LYS A 391 -31.90 27.77 -14.78
N TYR A 392 -32.79 26.78 -14.79
CA TYR A 392 -32.44 25.36 -14.69
C TYR A 392 -31.67 24.90 -15.93
N LYS A 393 -32.08 25.31 -17.13
CA LYS A 393 -31.40 24.96 -18.37
C LYS A 393 -29.96 25.50 -18.43
N ARG A 394 -29.74 26.75 -17.99
CA ARG A 394 -28.38 27.31 -17.85
C ARG A 394 -27.56 26.56 -16.82
N ALA A 395 -28.14 26.26 -15.66
CA ALA A 395 -27.47 25.48 -14.62
C ALA A 395 -27.09 24.09 -15.12
N GLN A 396 -27.96 23.41 -15.87
CA GLN A 396 -27.70 22.09 -16.45
C GLN A 396 -26.47 22.07 -17.34
N SER A 397 -26.33 23.04 -18.26
CA SER A 397 -25.17 23.11 -19.16
C SER A 397 -23.87 23.41 -18.40
N GLU A 398 -23.92 24.29 -17.39
CA GLU A 398 -22.76 24.64 -16.59
C GLU A 398 -22.33 23.49 -15.66
N VAL A 399 -23.30 22.81 -15.04
CA VAL A 399 -23.05 21.63 -14.19
C VAL A 399 -22.47 20.48 -15.04
N ALA A 400 -22.98 20.23 -16.24
CA ALA A 400 -22.42 19.21 -17.15
C ALA A 400 -20.94 19.47 -17.48
N LEU A 401 -20.58 20.72 -17.77
CA LEU A 401 -19.17 21.09 -17.98
C LEU A 401 -18.32 20.88 -16.73
N GLN A 402 -18.85 21.17 -15.54
CA GLN A 402 -18.13 20.93 -14.28
C GLN A 402 -17.98 19.44 -13.95
N ILE A 403 -18.95 18.60 -14.31
CA ILE A 403 -18.88 17.14 -14.19
C ILE A 403 -17.72 16.65 -15.05
N THR A 404 -17.72 16.97 -16.36
CA THR A 404 -16.63 16.55 -17.27
C THR A 404 -15.25 17.00 -16.76
N ALA A 405 -15.09 18.24 -16.34
CA ALA A 405 -13.82 18.73 -15.81
C ALA A 405 -13.42 18.04 -14.48
N THR A 406 -14.40 17.61 -13.67
CA THR A 406 -14.14 16.89 -12.41
C THR A 406 -13.74 15.45 -12.69
N GLU A 407 -14.36 14.79 -13.66
CA GLU A 407 -14.00 13.45 -14.13
C GLU A 407 -12.59 13.41 -14.74
N GLU A 408 -12.25 14.37 -15.60
CA GLU A 408 -10.89 14.52 -16.14
C GLU A 408 -9.85 14.69 -15.02
N MET A 409 -10.17 15.48 -14.00
CA MET A 409 -9.28 15.65 -12.84
C MET A 409 -9.14 14.36 -12.05
N LEU A 410 -10.21 13.59 -11.86
CA LEU A 410 -10.16 12.28 -11.19
C LEU A 410 -9.33 11.27 -11.96
N GLN A 411 -9.42 11.24 -13.29
CA GLN A 411 -8.56 10.41 -14.13
C GLN A 411 -7.08 10.81 -13.99
N TYR A 412 -6.79 12.09 -14.01
CA TYR A 412 -5.43 12.59 -13.80
C TYR A 412 -4.88 12.24 -12.42
N LEU A 413 -5.66 12.45 -11.35
CA LEU A 413 -5.26 12.07 -9.99
C LEU A 413 -5.05 10.54 -9.87
N ALA A 414 -5.85 9.73 -10.56
CA ALA A 414 -5.69 8.29 -10.59
C ALA A 414 -4.40 7.86 -11.32
N SER A 415 -3.96 8.61 -12.35
CA SER A 415 -2.67 8.36 -13.01
C SER A 415 -1.47 8.73 -12.13
N LEU A 416 -1.57 9.83 -11.35
CA LEU A 416 -0.56 10.19 -10.34
C LEU A 416 -0.46 9.13 -9.23
N ASP A 417 -1.60 8.63 -8.75
CA ASP A 417 -1.69 7.54 -7.77
C ASP A 417 -0.98 6.27 -8.29
N SER A 418 -1.23 5.89 -9.55
CA SER A 418 -0.57 4.76 -10.21
C SER A 418 0.94 4.99 -10.36
N SER A 419 1.37 6.19 -10.76
CA SER A 419 2.78 6.55 -10.87
C SER A 419 3.51 6.49 -9.53
N LEU A 420 2.87 6.95 -8.44
CA LEU A 420 3.42 6.84 -7.09
C LEU A 420 3.56 5.38 -6.64
N LEU A 421 2.58 4.51 -6.96
CA LEU A 421 2.64 3.08 -6.62
C LEU A 421 3.79 2.34 -7.31
N THR A 422 4.21 2.80 -8.49
CA THR A 422 5.27 2.17 -9.29
C THR A 422 6.65 2.83 -9.13
N ALA A 423 6.71 4.01 -8.53
CA ALA A 423 7.96 4.74 -8.30
C ALA A 423 8.88 4.00 -7.33
N THR A 424 10.12 3.74 -7.76
CA THR A 424 11.14 2.99 -7.02
C THR A 424 12.37 3.82 -6.65
N SER A 425 12.51 5.04 -7.18
CA SER A 425 13.67 5.91 -6.95
C SER A 425 13.29 7.31 -6.50
N LYS A 426 14.23 7.99 -5.83
CA LYS A 426 14.07 9.42 -5.43
C LYS A 426 13.81 10.32 -6.64
N SER A 427 14.48 10.06 -7.76
CA SER A 427 14.33 10.85 -8.98
C SER A 427 12.93 10.74 -9.57
N GLU A 428 12.34 9.54 -9.59
CA GLU A 428 10.96 9.32 -10.05
C GLU A 428 9.96 10.04 -9.15
N ILE A 429 10.13 9.95 -7.83
CA ILE A 429 9.25 10.64 -6.86
C ILE A 429 9.34 12.17 -7.01
N GLU A 430 10.55 12.71 -7.21
CA GLU A 430 10.71 14.16 -7.40
C GLU A 430 10.14 14.61 -8.75
N GLU A 431 10.20 13.82 -9.81
CA GLU A 431 9.53 14.11 -11.09
C GLU A 431 8.00 14.18 -10.92
N ILE A 432 7.40 13.21 -10.21
CA ILE A 432 5.97 13.22 -9.89
C ILE A 432 5.63 14.45 -9.04
N ARG A 433 6.45 14.78 -8.05
CA ARG A 433 6.28 15.99 -7.24
C ARG A 433 6.31 17.27 -8.08
N GLN A 434 7.26 17.38 -9.02
CA GLN A 434 7.34 18.54 -9.94
C GLN A 434 6.13 18.61 -10.88
N GLU A 435 5.58 17.46 -11.28
CA GLU A 435 4.35 17.41 -12.05
C GLU A 435 3.16 17.91 -11.20
N MET A 436 3.04 17.48 -9.95
CA MET A 436 1.99 17.93 -9.04
C MET A 436 2.09 19.44 -8.72
N ILE A 437 3.30 20.00 -8.64
CA ILE A 437 3.53 21.45 -8.51
C ILE A 437 3.06 22.18 -9.78
N ALA A 438 3.40 21.66 -10.96
CA ALA A 438 2.99 22.24 -12.23
C ALA A 438 1.47 22.17 -12.46
N ALA A 439 0.79 21.24 -11.80
CA ALA A 439 -0.66 21.08 -11.81
C ALA A 439 -1.37 21.83 -10.66
N ASP A 440 -0.67 22.68 -9.90
CA ASP A 440 -1.16 23.47 -8.76
C ASP A 440 -1.71 22.61 -7.59
N LEU A 441 -1.40 21.30 -7.55
CA LEU A 441 -1.76 20.42 -6.45
C LEU A 441 -0.88 20.66 -5.21
N ILE A 442 0.32 21.20 -5.39
CA ILE A 442 1.27 21.52 -4.31
C ILE A 442 1.64 23.01 -4.40
N LYS A 443 1.33 23.75 -3.34
CA LYS A 443 1.76 25.15 -3.21
C LYS A 443 3.22 25.21 -2.75
N VAL A 444 4.09 25.85 -3.53
CA VAL A 444 5.49 26.06 -3.16
C VAL A 444 5.62 27.41 -2.45
N VAL A 445 5.98 27.38 -1.17
CA VAL A 445 6.30 28.59 -0.42
C VAL A 445 7.81 28.87 -0.55
N GLY A 446 8.17 29.94 -1.24
CA GLY A 446 9.55 30.41 -1.39
C GLY A 446 10.21 30.12 -2.74
N LYS A 447 11.15 31.00 -3.15
CA LYS A 447 11.98 30.83 -4.36
C LYS A 447 13.00 29.71 -4.12
N LYS A 448 12.74 28.48 -4.54
CA LYS A 448 13.78 27.44 -4.58
C LYS A 448 14.60 27.59 -5.87
N LYS A 449 15.94 27.58 -5.72
CA LYS A 449 16.86 27.40 -6.84
C LYS A 449 16.48 26.14 -7.61
N LYS A 450 16.31 26.22 -8.92
CA LYS A 450 16.20 25.07 -9.82
C LYS A 450 17.51 24.29 -9.70
N SER A 451 17.56 23.23 -8.90
CA SER A 451 18.61 22.24 -9.05
C SER A 451 18.38 21.53 -10.39
N ALA A 452 19.45 21.31 -11.14
CA ALA A 452 19.40 20.50 -12.34
C ALA A 452 19.09 19.04 -11.92
N LEU A 453 17.81 18.69 -11.91
CA LEU A 453 17.36 17.33 -11.63
C LEU A 453 17.87 16.41 -12.73
N GLN A 454 18.59 15.36 -12.36
CA GLN A 454 18.78 14.22 -13.26
C GLN A 454 17.41 13.67 -13.61
N LYS A 455 17.04 13.72 -14.89
CA LYS A 455 15.79 13.12 -15.38
C LYS A 455 15.89 11.62 -15.21
N SER A 456 14.89 11.02 -14.59
CA SER A 456 14.78 9.56 -14.53
C SER A 456 14.55 9.01 -15.93
N GLN A 457 15.11 7.82 -16.20
CA GLN A 457 14.97 7.19 -17.52
C GLN A 457 13.80 6.20 -17.50
N PRO A 458 13.04 6.09 -18.61
CA PRO A 458 12.07 5.01 -18.78
C PRO A 458 12.76 3.65 -18.63
N LEU A 459 12.01 2.65 -18.21
CA LEU A 459 12.52 1.29 -18.20
C LEU A 459 12.73 0.82 -19.65
N HIS A 460 13.95 0.38 -19.97
CA HIS A 460 14.32 -0.15 -21.27
C HIS A 460 14.65 -1.64 -21.14
N ILE A 461 14.00 -2.47 -21.94
CA ILE A 461 14.21 -3.92 -21.99
C ILE A 461 14.57 -4.29 -23.41
N ARG A 462 15.77 -4.83 -23.60
CA ARG A 462 16.20 -5.37 -24.89
C ARG A 462 15.75 -6.82 -25.00
N LEU A 463 14.85 -7.12 -25.93
CA LEU A 463 14.32 -8.46 -26.14
C LEU A 463 15.16 -9.28 -27.11
N SER A 464 15.68 -8.63 -28.16
CA SER A 464 16.56 -9.22 -29.16
C SER A 464 17.45 -8.15 -29.78
N GLU A 465 18.25 -8.50 -30.79
CA GLU A 465 19.00 -7.53 -31.57
C GLU A 465 18.11 -6.55 -32.33
N ASP A 466 16.89 -6.99 -32.68
CA ASP A 466 15.94 -6.27 -33.51
C ASP A 466 14.78 -5.63 -32.74
N THR A 467 14.62 -5.93 -31.43
CA THR A 467 13.40 -5.57 -30.70
C THR A 467 13.71 -5.05 -29.31
N ASP A 468 13.20 -3.86 -29.01
CA ASP A 468 13.29 -3.14 -27.74
C ASP A 468 11.91 -2.80 -27.18
N LEU A 469 11.77 -2.87 -25.86
CA LEU A 469 10.61 -2.39 -25.12
C LEU A 469 10.98 -1.17 -24.27
N TYR A 470 10.15 -0.15 -24.30
CA TYR A 470 10.30 1.04 -23.47
C TYR A 470 9.02 1.27 -22.65
N ILE A 471 9.16 1.45 -21.34
CA ILE A 471 8.06 1.55 -20.38
C ILE A 471 8.19 2.87 -19.62
N GLY A 472 7.15 3.71 -19.68
CA GLY A 472 7.06 4.93 -18.89
C GLY A 472 6.54 4.62 -17.49
N LYS A 473 7.22 5.11 -16.45
CA LYS A 473 6.87 4.89 -15.03
C LYS A 473 6.09 6.05 -14.40
N ASN A 474 5.97 7.17 -15.10
CA ASN A 474 5.17 8.33 -14.70
C ASN A 474 4.63 9.05 -15.95
N ASN A 475 3.72 9.99 -15.75
CA ASN A 475 3.02 10.66 -16.87
C ASN A 475 3.99 11.38 -17.82
N ARG A 476 5.07 11.99 -17.33
CA ARG A 476 6.08 12.64 -18.16
C ARG A 476 6.89 11.64 -18.98
N GLN A 477 7.24 10.50 -18.37
CA GLN A 477 7.88 9.41 -19.09
C GLN A 477 6.93 8.74 -20.08
N ASN A 478 5.64 8.61 -19.76
CA ASN A 478 4.63 8.13 -20.70
C ASN A 478 4.58 8.99 -21.97
N ASP A 479 4.58 10.32 -21.81
CA ASP A 479 4.68 11.24 -22.96
C ASP A 479 6.00 11.06 -23.73
N TYR A 480 7.12 10.98 -23.02
CA TYR A 480 8.44 10.83 -23.63
C TYR A 480 8.58 9.51 -24.40
N VAL A 481 8.16 8.40 -23.81
CA VAL A 481 8.15 7.09 -24.45
C VAL A 481 7.27 7.09 -25.69
N THR A 482 6.08 7.69 -25.61
CA THR A 482 5.13 7.71 -26.72
C THR A 482 5.57 8.59 -27.86
N PHE A 483 6.01 9.84 -27.58
CA PHE A 483 6.19 10.86 -28.60
C PHE A 483 7.64 11.15 -28.99
N SER A 484 8.61 10.75 -28.13
CA SER A 484 10.03 10.97 -28.43
C SER A 484 10.77 9.68 -28.78
N ILE A 485 10.44 8.55 -28.15
CA ILE A 485 11.06 7.24 -28.45
C ILE A 485 10.28 6.50 -29.53
N GLY A 486 8.94 6.47 -29.41
CA GLY A 486 8.06 5.73 -30.31
C GLY A 486 8.01 6.33 -31.72
N GLY A 487 8.41 5.54 -32.72
CA GLY A 487 8.27 5.84 -34.13
C GLY A 487 6.83 5.58 -34.65
N PRO A 488 6.45 6.11 -35.82
CA PRO A 488 5.07 6.01 -36.33
C PRO A 488 4.56 4.57 -36.50
N ARG A 489 5.44 3.60 -36.76
CA ARG A 489 5.10 2.18 -37.01
C ARG A 489 5.19 1.33 -35.74
N ASP A 490 5.84 1.80 -34.68
CA ASP A 490 6.02 1.07 -33.45
C ASP A 490 4.66 0.82 -32.78
N LEU A 491 4.54 -0.26 -32.02
CA LEU A 491 3.32 -0.60 -31.30
C LEU A 491 3.32 0.08 -29.94
N TRP A 492 2.23 0.74 -29.64
CA TRP A 492 1.96 1.36 -28.35
C TRP A 492 0.92 0.54 -27.59
N PHE A 493 1.13 0.36 -26.29
CA PHE A 493 0.25 -0.42 -25.41
C PHE A 493 -0.11 0.40 -24.18
N HIS A 494 -1.38 0.23 -23.74
CA HIS A 494 -1.87 0.78 -22.49
C HIS A 494 -3.08 -0.03 -22.00
N THR A 495 -3.27 -0.13 -20.69
CA THR A 495 -4.46 -0.76 -20.10
C THR A 495 -5.72 0.05 -20.44
N LYS A 496 -6.76 -0.65 -20.92
CA LYS A 496 -8.02 -0.01 -21.33
C LYS A 496 -8.77 0.53 -20.12
N ASP A 497 -9.10 1.83 -20.15
CA ASP A 497 -9.87 2.54 -19.11
C ASP A 497 -9.27 2.45 -17.67
N ILE A 498 -8.01 2.04 -17.55
CA ILE A 498 -7.31 1.87 -16.27
C ILE A 498 -5.99 2.65 -16.31
N PRO A 499 -5.68 3.48 -15.29
CA PRO A 499 -4.41 4.18 -15.22
C PRO A 499 -3.21 3.22 -15.20
N GLY A 500 -2.21 3.50 -16.04
CA GLY A 500 -1.04 2.66 -16.19
C GLY A 500 0.09 3.31 -17.00
N SER A 501 1.09 2.51 -17.31
CA SER A 501 2.25 2.90 -18.12
C SER A 501 1.94 2.85 -19.60
N HIS A 502 2.51 3.80 -20.35
CA HIS A 502 2.64 3.67 -21.80
C HIS A 502 3.84 2.77 -22.12
N ILE A 503 3.63 1.82 -23.00
CA ILE A 503 4.69 0.92 -23.46
C ILE A 503 4.84 1.10 -24.97
N ILE A 504 6.09 1.18 -25.44
CA ILE A 504 6.43 1.13 -26.86
C ILE A 504 7.23 -0.13 -27.12
N LEU A 505 6.71 -0.94 -28.03
CA LEU A 505 7.46 -2.05 -28.64
C LEU A 505 8.02 -1.56 -29.98
N LYS A 506 9.33 -1.40 -30.02
CA LYS A 506 10.09 -0.93 -31.16
C LYS A 506 10.79 -2.10 -31.81
N THR A 507 10.52 -2.37 -33.08
CA THR A 507 11.17 -3.46 -33.80
C THR A 507 11.59 -3.01 -35.19
N THR A 508 12.73 -3.54 -35.65
CA THR A 508 13.20 -3.39 -37.05
C THR A 508 12.58 -4.44 -37.98
N LEU A 509 11.93 -5.46 -37.42
CA LEU A 509 11.24 -6.49 -38.19
C LEU A 509 10.00 -5.91 -38.90
N PRO A 510 9.58 -6.48 -40.04
CA PRO A 510 8.37 -6.07 -40.75
C PRO A 510 7.11 -6.15 -39.89
N GLU A 511 7.03 -7.15 -38.99
CA GLU A 511 5.96 -7.35 -38.02
C GLU A 511 6.58 -7.78 -36.68
N ALA A 512 5.98 -7.32 -35.59
CA ALA A 512 6.38 -7.71 -34.23
C ALA A 512 6.00 -9.19 -33.99
N ARG A 513 6.85 -9.92 -33.27
CA ARG A 513 6.57 -11.32 -32.91
C ARG A 513 5.42 -11.39 -31.91
N GLU A 514 4.60 -12.42 -32.00
CA GLU A 514 3.47 -12.62 -31.07
C GLU A 514 3.93 -12.73 -29.61
N GLU A 515 5.07 -13.35 -29.34
CA GLU A 515 5.67 -13.45 -28.02
C GLU A 515 6.08 -12.09 -27.43
N ASP A 516 6.60 -11.17 -28.26
CA ASP A 516 6.99 -9.82 -27.86
C ASP A 516 5.74 -8.96 -27.58
N ILE A 517 4.68 -9.13 -28.38
CA ILE A 517 3.38 -8.51 -28.17
C ILE A 517 2.78 -9.04 -26.84
N ALA A 518 2.77 -10.35 -26.62
CA ALA A 518 2.24 -10.94 -25.40
C ALA A 518 2.97 -10.43 -24.14
N LEU A 519 4.31 -10.31 -24.21
CA LEU A 519 5.10 -9.74 -23.13
C LEU A 519 4.79 -8.26 -22.88
N ALA A 520 4.65 -7.46 -23.95
CA ALA A 520 4.30 -6.05 -23.84
C ALA A 520 2.91 -5.86 -23.19
N VAL A 521 1.94 -6.71 -23.56
CA VAL A 521 0.59 -6.75 -22.98
C VAL A 521 0.66 -7.12 -21.48
N GLU A 522 1.44 -8.14 -21.13
CA GLU A 522 1.61 -8.56 -19.73
C GLU A 522 2.29 -7.47 -18.89
N LEU A 523 3.32 -6.80 -19.43
CA LEU A 523 3.98 -5.68 -18.79
C LEU A 523 3.05 -4.46 -18.65
N ALA A 524 2.21 -4.15 -19.63
CA ALA A 524 1.23 -3.07 -19.53
C ALA A 524 0.22 -3.33 -18.39
N ALA A 525 -0.26 -4.56 -18.26
CA ALA A 525 -1.12 -4.97 -17.16
C ALA A 525 -0.39 -4.88 -15.80
N TYR A 526 0.88 -5.31 -15.74
CA TYR A 526 1.70 -5.26 -14.53
C TYR A 526 1.99 -3.82 -14.05
N PHE A 527 2.31 -2.90 -14.97
CA PHE A 527 2.56 -1.49 -14.67
C PHE A 527 1.29 -0.65 -14.67
N SER A 528 0.17 -1.22 -14.25
CA SER A 528 -1.11 -0.54 -14.13
C SER A 528 -1.73 -0.71 -12.74
N LYS A 529 -2.80 0.02 -12.51
CA LYS A 529 -3.60 -0.11 -11.28
C LYS A 529 -4.30 -1.47 -11.17
N ALA A 530 -4.42 -2.22 -12.27
CA ALA A 530 -4.99 -3.57 -12.35
C ALA A 530 -3.96 -4.70 -12.21
N ARG A 531 -2.76 -4.44 -11.72
CA ARG A 531 -1.67 -5.42 -11.58
C ARG A 531 -2.00 -6.69 -10.77
N GLU A 532 -3.04 -6.65 -9.97
CA GLU A 532 -3.55 -7.80 -9.19
C GLU A 532 -4.76 -8.46 -9.85
N GLY A 533 -5.22 -7.91 -10.95
CA GLY A 533 -6.40 -8.40 -11.67
C GLY A 533 -6.10 -9.62 -12.53
N SER A 534 -7.12 -10.43 -12.77
CA SER A 534 -7.12 -11.47 -13.81
C SER A 534 -7.76 -10.92 -15.08
N SER A 535 -7.23 -11.30 -16.24
CA SER A 535 -7.79 -10.91 -17.55
C SER A 535 -7.89 -9.39 -17.76
N VAL A 536 -6.80 -8.68 -17.48
CA VAL A 536 -6.70 -7.22 -17.63
C VAL A 536 -6.73 -6.82 -19.11
N PRO A 537 -7.66 -5.96 -19.56
CA PRO A 537 -7.71 -5.51 -20.94
C PRO A 537 -6.58 -4.51 -21.23
N VAL A 538 -5.86 -4.73 -22.33
CA VAL A 538 -4.78 -3.89 -22.81
C VAL A 538 -5.01 -3.56 -24.28
N ASP A 539 -5.09 -2.28 -24.59
CA ASP A 539 -5.18 -1.79 -25.96
C ASP A 539 -3.79 -1.70 -26.58
N CYS A 540 -3.68 -2.20 -27.81
CA CYS A 540 -2.51 -2.14 -28.66
C CYS A 540 -2.85 -1.40 -29.95
N VAL A 541 -2.01 -0.44 -30.31
CA VAL A 541 -2.21 0.35 -31.55
C VAL A 541 -0.87 0.83 -32.09
N GLN A 542 -0.77 1.05 -33.40
CA GLN A 542 0.41 1.73 -33.95
C GLN A 542 0.49 3.16 -33.42
N ARG A 543 1.67 3.59 -32.99
CA ARG A 543 1.91 4.90 -32.36
C ARG A 543 1.38 6.08 -33.20
N ARG A 544 1.37 5.99 -34.53
CA ARG A 544 0.83 7.06 -35.42
C ARG A 544 -0.63 7.40 -35.16
N TYR A 545 -1.40 6.48 -34.59
CA TYR A 545 -2.82 6.70 -34.24
C TYR A 545 -3.00 7.23 -32.81
N VAL A 546 -1.91 7.41 -32.07
CA VAL A 546 -1.93 8.01 -30.72
C VAL A 546 -1.63 9.49 -30.84
N LYS A 547 -2.53 10.34 -30.32
CA LYS A 547 -2.43 11.80 -30.38
C LYS A 547 -2.57 12.40 -29.00
N LYS A 548 -1.88 13.51 -28.78
CA LYS A 548 -2.01 14.31 -27.57
C LYS A 548 -2.83 15.57 -27.88
N PRO A 549 -4.03 15.75 -27.28
CA PRO A 549 -4.81 16.98 -27.44
C PRO A 549 -4.06 18.19 -26.88
N SER A 550 -4.22 19.34 -27.52
CA SER A 550 -3.61 20.58 -27.03
C SER A 550 -4.14 20.93 -25.64
N GLY A 551 -3.24 21.32 -24.73
CA GLY A 551 -3.60 21.67 -23.35
C GLY A 551 -3.89 20.49 -22.40
N SER A 552 -3.84 19.25 -22.89
CA SER A 552 -4.06 18.07 -22.02
C SER A 552 -2.95 17.87 -21.00
N LYS A 553 -3.29 17.25 -19.86
CA LYS A 553 -2.34 16.90 -18.80
C LYS A 553 -1.27 15.92 -19.31
N PRO A 554 -0.09 15.86 -18.67
CA PRO A 554 0.91 14.83 -19.00
C PRO A 554 0.32 13.41 -18.91
N GLY A 555 0.75 12.53 -19.83
CA GLY A 555 0.27 11.15 -19.91
C GLY A 555 -1.11 10.96 -20.53
N PHE A 556 -1.87 12.02 -20.76
CA PHE A 556 -3.18 11.92 -21.41
C PHE A 556 -3.03 11.86 -22.94
N VAL A 557 -3.65 10.87 -23.57
CA VAL A 557 -3.65 10.65 -25.01
C VAL A 557 -5.02 10.17 -25.48
N ILE A 558 -5.32 10.43 -26.76
CA ILE A 558 -6.45 9.83 -27.48
C ILE A 558 -5.90 8.95 -28.59
N PHE A 559 -6.56 7.85 -28.89
CA PHE A 559 -6.13 6.92 -29.93
C PHE A 559 -7.33 6.26 -30.62
N THR A 560 -7.08 5.72 -31.81
CA THR A 560 -8.06 5.02 -32.64
C THR A 560 -7.41 3.78 -33.25
N ASN A 561 -8.20 2.87 -33.83
CA ASN A 561 -7.72 1.64 -34.49
C ASN A 561 -7.00 0.65 -33.57
N GLN A 562 -7.37 0.64 -32.29
CA GLN A 562 -6.80 -0.28 -31.31
C GLN A 562 -7.35 -1.70 -31.46
N LYS A 563 -6.50 -2.67 -31.07
CA LYS A 563 -6.86 -4.06 -30.83
C LYS A 563 -6.68 -4.33 -29.34
N THR A 564 -7.71 -4.85 -28.67
CA THR A 564 -7.65 -5.15 -27.25
C THR A 564 -7.18 -6.61 -27.02
N TYR A 565 -6.17 -6.78 -26.19
CA TYR A 565 -5.67 -8.04 -25.69
C TYR A 565 -6.01 -8.19 -24.21
N TYR A 566 -5.91 -9.40 -23.67
CA TYR A 566 -6.16 -9.68 -22.27
C TYR A 566 -4.97 -10.40 -21.67
N ALA A 567 -4.50 -9.96 -20.50
CA ALA A 567 -3.42 -10.58 -19.77
C ALA A 567 -3.72 -10.69 -18.27
N THR A 568 -3.17 -11.74 -17.65
CA THR A 568 -3.06 -11.85 -16.21
C THR A 568 -1.59 -11.68 -15.85
N PRO A 569 -1.20 -10.54 -15.25
CA PRO A 569 0.22 -10.27 -14.97
C PRO A 569 0.77 -11.26 -13.94
N ASP A 570 1.94 -11.81 -14.24
CA ASP A 570 2.70 -12.70 -13.37
C ASP A 570 4.07 -12.10 -13.05
N ALA A 571 4.23 -11.61 -11.82
CA ALA A 571 5.46 -10.95 -11.39
C ALA A 571 6.70 -11.87 -11.44
N GLN A 572 6.53 -13.19 -11.21
CA GLN A 572 7.62 -14.17 -11.28
C GLN A 572 8.17 -14.30 -12.70
N LYS A 573 7.26 -14.46 -13.66
CA LYS A 573 7.60 -14.56 -15.07
C LYS A 573 8.26 -13.29 -15.59
N LEU A 574 7.86 -12.14 -15.04
CA LEU A 574 8.39 -10.82 -15.41
C LEU A 574 9.69 -10.45 -14.68
N GLU A 575 10.05 -11.12 -13.57
CA GLU A 575 11.22 -10.77 -12.74
C GLU A 575 12.53 -10.65 -13.55
N LYS A 576 12.74 -11.52 -14.54
CA LYS A 576 13.92 -11.50 -15.40
C LYS A 576 14.06 -10.25 -16.28
N TYR A 577 12.95 -9.52 -16.49
CA TYR A 577 12.90 -8.29 -17.27
C TYR A 577 12.87 -7.02 -16.40
N LEU A 578 12.65 -7.17 -15.08
CA LEU A 578 12.50 -6.06 -14.14
C LEU A 578 13.78 -5.74 -13.36
N LYS A 579 14.79 -6.61 -13.51
CA LYS A 579 16.18 -6.43 -13.00
C LYS A 579 17.00 -5.65 -14.00
#